data_5db368b84e6fae41216352c9cb539b99
#
_entry.id   5db368b84e6fae41216352c9cb539b99
#
_cell.length_a   1.000
_cell.length_b   1.000
_cell.length_c   1.000
_cell.angle_alpha   90.00
_cell.angle_beta   90.00
_cell.angle_gamma   90.00
#
_symmetry.space_group_name_H-M   'P 1'
#
loop_
_entity.id
_entity.type
_entity.pdbx_description
1 polymer ?
#
loop_
_entity_poly.entity_id
_entity_poly.type
_entity_poly.pdbx_seq_one_letter_code
_entity_poly.pdbx_strand_id
1 'polypeptide(L)'
;MKGEERYLLNLLEGTKTRFVIPVYQRNYDWKVENCKQLFDDLEDVISEGVESHFFGSIVSKADGPDTRIVIDGQQRITTSYLLLLALVSKLREGAIASEDDNLADMINEEYLIDKWHKSERKLKLKLIKDDQAAFEAIYSADAEKFIQDSNVTQNLFLRPNRQDKVDSRPAARRHRASDDHRHQARQGG
;
A
#
# COMPACT_ATOMS: atom_id res chain seq x y z
N MET A 1 27.06 11.17 -4.06
CA MET A 1 25.76 10.50 -4.23
C MET A 1 25.22 10.90 -5.58
N LYS A 2 24.74 9.96 -6.38
CA LYS A 2 23.98 10.25 -7.60
C LYS A 2 22.50 10.00 -7.28
N GLY A 3 21.65 11.00 -7.49
CA GLY A 3 20.21 10.83 -7.51
C GLY A 3 19.77 10.43 -8.90
N GLU A 4 18.82 9.53 -8.99
CA GLU A 4 18.23 9.07 -10.24
C GLU A 4 16.74 8.94 -10.02
N GLU A 5 15.95 9.45 -10.95
CA GLU A 5 14.50 9.27 -10.95
C GLU A 5 14.19 7.92 -11.61
N ARG A 6 13.37 7.12 -10.92
CA ARG A 6 12.93 5.80 -11.40
C ARG A 6 11.49 5.52 -11.00
N TYR A 7 10.79 4.81 -11.84
CA TYR A 7 9.53 4.20 -11.43
C TYR A 7 9.77 3.16 -10.34
N LEU A 8 8.86 3.10 -9.37
CA LEU A 8 8.98 2.19 -8.23
C LEU A 8 9.14 0.73 -8.66
N LEU A 9 8.33 0.27 -9.59
CA LEU A 9 8.42 -1.11 -10.07
C LEU A 9 9.78 -1.39 -10.71
N ASN A 10 10.36 -0.46 -11.49
CA ASN A 10 11.70 -0.62 -12.06
C ASN A 10 12.81 -0.63 -10.99
N LEU A 11 12.57 -0.01 -9.83
CA LEU A 11 13.47 -0.13 -8.68
C LEU A 11 13.42 -1.53 -8.04
N LEU A 12 12.22 -2.12 -7.96
CA LEU A 12 11.97 -3.42 -7.34
C LEU A 12 12.20 -4.59 -8.30
N GLU A 13 12.19 -4.31 -9.60
CA GLU A 13 12.37 -5.27 -10.69
C GLU A 13 13.75 -5.96 -10.65
N GLY A 14 13.80 -7.14 -11.24
CA GLY A 14 15.03 -7.88 -11.42
C GLY A 14 15.13 -9.11 -10.52
N THR A 15 15.33 -10.23 -11.14
CA THR A 15 15.28 -11.56 -10.51
C THR A 15 16.27 -11.77 -9.37
N LYS A 16 17.27 -10.90 -9.22
CA LYS A 16 18.35 -11.03 -8.22
C LYS A 16 18.43 -9.87 -7.23
N THR A 17 17.82 -8.72 -7.52
CA THR A 17 17.95 -7.55 -6.63
C THR A 17 17.28 -7.80 -5.30
N ARG A 18 18.04 -7.71 -4.22
CA ARG A 18 17.59 -7.87 -2.85
C ARG A 18 17.78 -6.58 -2.08
N PHE A 19 16.77 -6.21 -1.29
CA PHE A 19 16.84 -5.08 -0.38
C PHE A 19 17.00 -5.58 1.05
N VAL A 20 17.93 -4.99 1.77
CA VAL A 20 18.22 -5.33 3.16
C VAL A 20 18.03 -4.10 4.03
N ILE A 21 17.12 -4.20 4.99
CA ILE A 21 16.97 -3.20 6.05
C ILE A 21 17.97 -3.60 7.15
N PRO A 22 19.00 -2.77 7.41
CA PRO A 22 20.02 -3.11 8.39
C PRO A 22 19.49 -3.00 9.82
N VAL A 23 20.10 -3.78 10.72
CA VAL A 23 19.65 -3.93 12.13
C VAL A 23 19.68 -2.65 12.97
N TYR A 24 20.39 -1.62 12.52
CA TYR A 24 20.41 -0.33 13.19
C TYR A 24 19.27 0.61 12.78
N GLN A 25 18.47 0.21 11.80
CA GLN A 25 17.25 0.91 11.43
C GLN A 25 16.16 0.58 12.45
N ARG A 26 15.14 1.46 12.51
CA ARG A 26 13.96 1.20 13.35
C ARG A 26 13.07 0.12 12.72
N ASN A 27 12.21 -0.49 13.53
CA ASN A 27 11.16 -1.38 13.07
C ASN A 27 10.19 -0.65 12.12
N TYR A 28 9.40 -1.42 11.39
CA TYR A 28 8.31 -0.88 10.60
C TYR A 28 7.28 -0.20 11.52
N ASP A 29 7.01 1.07 11.28
CA ASP A 29 6.24 1.92 12.19
C ASP A 29 5.12 2.74 11.50
N TRP A 30 4.93 2.56 10.21
CA TRP A 30 3.82 3.20 9.53
C TRP A 30 2.50 2.71 10.09
N LYS A 31 1.62 3.67 10.38
CA LYS A 31 0.25 3.42 10.84
C LYS A 31 -0.69 3.26 9.65
N VAL A 32 -1.90 2.82 9.93
CA VAL A 32 -2.94 2.66 8.90
C VAL A 32 -3.15 3.95 8.09
N GLU A 33 -3.06 5.10 8.75
CA GLU A 33 -3.23 6.42 8.13
C GLU A 33 -2.14 6.69 7.07
N ASN A 34 -0.88 6.29 7.35
CA ASN A 34 0.22 6.45 6.39
C ASN A 34 0.02 5.52 5.16
N CYS A 35 -0.38 4.27 5.41
CA CYS A 35 -0.66 3.32 4.35
C CYS A 35 -1.88 3.76 3.52
N LYS A 36 -2.92 4.28 4.19
CA LYS A 36 -4.09 4.81 3.53
C LYS A 36 -3.75 6.01 2.65
N GLN A 37 -2.94 6.94 3.15
CA GLN A 37 -2.50 8.10 2.36
C GLN A 37 -1.80 7.64 1.08
N LEU A 38 -0.87 6.68 1.18
CA LEU A 38 -0.20 6.13 0.00
C LEU A 38 -1.19 5.50 -0.98
N PHE A 39 -2.18 4.78 -0.48
CA PHE A 39 -3.18 4.15 -1.33
C PHE A 39 -4.07 5.19 -2.01
N ASP A 40 -4.52 6.20 -1.27
CA ASP A 40 -5.31 7.31 -1.80
C ASP A 40 -4.52 8.07 -2.89
N ASP A 41 -3.22 8.33 -2.66
CA ASP A 41 -2.33 8.97 -3.65
C ASP A 41 -2.22 8.15 -4.95
N LEU A 42 -2.21 6.81 -4.86
CA LEU A 42 -2.21 5.93 -6.04
C LEU A 42 -3.57 5.91 -6.75
N GLU A 43 -4.68 5.96 -6.01
CA GLU A 43 -6.01 6.09 -6.59
C GLU A 43 -6.19 7.42 -7.33
N ASP A 44 -5.65 8.51 -6.79
CA ASP A 44 -5.68 9.84 -7.42
C ASP A 44 -4.90 9.84 -8.74
N VAL A 45 -3.74 9.18 -8.81
CA VAL A 45 -2.98 9.03 -10.07
C VAL A 45 -3.85 8.36 -11.16
N ILE A 46 -4.58 7.32 -10.79
CA ILE A 46 -5.43 6.57 -11.73
C ILE A 46 -6.67 7.38 -12.12
N SER A 47 -7.35 7.98 -11.13
CA SER A 47 -8.64 8.65 -11.32
C SER A 47 -8.53 10.02 -11.98
N GLU A 48 -7.48 10.76 -11.66
CA GLU A 48 -7.23 12.10 -12.21
C GLU A 48 -6.40 12.08 -13.49
N GLY A 49 -5.88 10.90 -13.89
CA GLY A 49 -5.02 10.74 -15.06
C GLY A 49 -3.69 11.49 -14.93
N VAL A 50 -3.20 11.65 -13.69
CA VAL A 50 -1.92 12.29 -13.43
C VAL A 50 -0.80 11.35 -13.92
N GLU A 51 0.17 11.89 -14.62
CA GLU A 51 1.22 11.09 -15.26
C GLU A 51 2.11 10.34 -14.26
N SER A 52 2.35 10.92 -13.08
CA SER A 52 3.15 10.30 -12.02
C SER A 52 2.90 10.94 -10.66
N HIS A 53 3.15 10.17 -9.60
CA HIS A 53 3.16 10.64 -8.22
C HIS A 53 4.56 10.48 -7.62
N PHE A 54 5.06 11.51 -6.96
CA PHE A 54 6.34 11.45 -6.28
C PHE A 54 6.24 10.67 -4.96
N PHE A 55 6.64 9.42 -5.01
CA PHE A 55 6.60 8.49 -3.86
C PHE A 55 7.58 8.84 -2.72
N GLY A 56 8.52 9.74 -2.98
CA GLY A 56 9.60 10.12 -2.06
C GLY A 56 10.92 9.43 -2.39
N SER A 57 11.98 9.82 -1.69
CA SER A 57 13.33 9.31 -1.93
C SER A 57 13.54 7.95 -1.24
N ILE A 58 14.22 7.04 -1.95
CA ILE A 58 14.79 5.82 -1.38
C ILE A 58 16.31 5.89 -1.57
N VAL A 59 17.05 5.84 -0.46
CA VAL A 59 18.50 5.89 -0.47
C VAL A 59 19.03 4.50 -0.14
N SER A 60 19.82 3.92 -1.02
CA SER A 60 20.44 2.62 -0.80
C SER A 60 21.92 2.62 -1.18
N LYS A 61 22.68 1.71 -0.56
CA LYS A 61 24.07 1.42 -0.88
C LYS A 61 24.17 0.02 -1.46
N ALA A 62 24.89 -0.13 -2.57
CA ALA A 62 25.20 -1.46 -3.09
C ALA A 62 26.11 -2.23 -2.11
N ASP A 63 25.77 -3.48 -1.87
CA ASP A 63 26.54 -4.45 -1.11
C ASP A 63 26.68 -5.73 -1.94
N GLY A 64 27.63 -5.68 -2.87
CA GLY A 64 27.76 -6.68 -3.92
C GLY A 64 26.88 -6.40 -5.14
N PRO A 65 26.82 -7.35 -6.08
CA PRO A 65 26.12 -7.16 -7.37
C PRO A 65 24.59 -7.13 -7.23
N ASP A 66 24.05 -7.89 -6.29
CA ASP A 66 22.62 -8.17 -6.20
C ASP A 66 21.96 -7.64 -4.92
N THR A 67 22.72 -7.06 -3.99
CA THR A 67 22.21 -6.61 -2.69
C THR A 67 22.28 -5.09 -2.56
N ARG A 68 21.22 -4.49 -2.05
CA ARG A 68 21.10 -3.07 -1.72
C ARG A 68 20.73 -2.89 -0.27
N ILE A 69 21.62 -2.26 0.50
CA ILE A 69 21.35 -1.89 1.89
C ILE A 69 20.58 -0.58 1.88
N VAL A 70 19.38 -0.59 2.42
CA VAL A 70 18.51 0.59 2.52
C VAL A 70 19.02 1.51 3.63
N ILE A 71 19.35 2.74 3.28
CA ILE A 71 19.82 3.79 4.20
C ILE A 71 18.66 4.68 4.63
N ASP A 72 17.76 5.03 3.68
CA ASP A 72 16.56 5.82 3.93
C ASP A 72 15.43 5.32 3.02
N GLY A 73 14.17 5.57 3.44
CA GLY A 73 12.97 5.13 2.72
C GLY A 73 12.52 3.71 3.09
N GLN A 74 13.01 3.13 4.18
CA GLN A 74 12.66 1.76 4.59
C GLN A 74 11.14 1.55 4.76
N GLN A 75 10.42 2.51 5.33
CA GLN A 75 8.96 2.41 5.53
C GLN A 75 8.25 2.30 4.19
N ARG A 76 8.62 3.15 3.23
CA ARG A 76 8.04 3.17 1.88
C ARG A 76 8.28 1.86 1.15
N ILE A 77 9.53 1.40 1.12
CA ILE A 77 9.85 0.15 0.42
C ILE A 77 9.14 -1.05 1.08
N THR A 78 9.07 -1.09 2.41
CA THR A 78 8.34 -2.15 3.13
C THR A 78 6.85 -2.12 2.79
N THR A 79 6.22 -0.94 2.79
CA THR A 79 4.81 -0.80 2.43
C THR A 79 4.54 -1.20 0.98
N SER A 80 5.45 -0.89 0.06
CA SER A 80 5.33 -1.33 -1.34
C SER A 80 5.34 -2.86 -1.47
N TYR A 81 6.22 -3.52 -0.75
CA TYR A 81 6.24 -4.99 -0.71
C TYR A 81 4.98 -5.58 -0.09
N LEU A 82 4.46 -4.98 0.99
CA LEU A 82 3.21 -5.39 1.62
C LEU A 82 2.01 -5.20 0.68
N LEU A 83 1.99 -4.11 -0.10
CA LEU A 83 0.96 -3.88 -1.11
C LEU A 83 1.00 -4.94 -2.21
N LEU A 84 2.19 -5.27 -2.72
CA LEU A 84 2.36 -6.34 -3.71
C LEU A 84 1.93 -7.71 -3.18
N LEU A 85 2.25 -8.01 -1.91
CA LEU A 85 1.79 -9.23 -1.23
C LEU A 85 0.28 -9.29 -1.14
N ALA A 86 -0.35 -8.19 -0.71
CA ALA A 86 -1.80 -8.10 -0.63
C ALA A 86 -2.47 -8.28 -2.00
N LEU A 87 -1.90 -7.70 -3.05
CA LEU A 87 -2.39 -7.85 -4.42
C LEU A 87 -2.31 -9.32 -4.88
N VAL A 88 -1.16 -9.97 -4.67
CA VAL A 88 -0.99 -11.39 -5.00
C VAL A 88 -1.97 -12.28 -4.25
N SER A 89 -2.18 -12.01 -2.95
CA SER A 89 -3.17 -12.75 -2.14
C SER A 89 -4.58 -12.58 -2.71
N LYS A 90 -5.00 -11.35 -3.00
CA LYS A 90 -6.35 -11.06 -3.52
C LYS A 90 -6.59 -11.63 -4.91
N LEU A 91 -5.60 -11.64 -5.77
CA LEU A 91 -5.66 -12.31 -7.08
C LEU A 91 -5.83 -13.83 -6.91
N ARG A 92 -5.04 -14.47 -6.03
CA ARG A 92 -5.12 -15.91 -5.79
C ARG A 92 -6.41 -16.35 -5.11
N GLU A 93 -6.99 -15.51 -4.25
CA GLU A 93 -8.30 -15.72 -3.63
C GLU A 93 -9.46 -15.52 -4.63
N GLY A 94 -9.20 -14.99 -5.83
CA GLY A 94 -10.23 -14.61 -6.80
C GLY A 94 -11.07 -13.39 -6.37
N ALA A 95 -10.60 -12.65 -5.38
CA ALA A 95 -11.28 -11.41 -4.92
C ALA A 95 -11.08 -10.24 -5.89
N ILE A 96 -10.04 -10.31 -6.72
CA ILE A 96 -9.76 -9.37 -7.82
C ILE A 96 -9.71 -10.19 -9.11
N ALA A 97 -10.51 -9.81 -10.09
CA ALA A 97 -10.45 -10.40 -11.41
C ALA A 97 -9.26 -9.82 -12.21
N SER A 98 -8.61 -10.67 -13.00
CA SER A 98 -7.58 -10.30 -13.94
C SER A 98 -7.85 -10.97 -15.29
N GLU A 99 -7.52 -10.27 -16.38
CA GLU A 99 -7.53 -10.87 -17.73
C GLU A 99 -6.36 -11.83 -17.94
N ASP A 100 -5.30 -11.71 -17.13
CA ASP A 100 -4.14 -12.61 -17.13
C ASP A 100 -4.18 -13.52 -15.89
N ASP A 101 -4.45 -14.79 -16.12
CA ASP A 101 -4.53 -15.83 -15.09
C ASP A 101 -3.17 -16.03 -14.37
N ASN A 102 -2.06 -15.61 -14.99
CA ASN A 102 -0.72 -15.75 -14.43
C ASN A 102 -0.24 -14.49 -13.69
N LEU A 103 -1.03 -13.42 -13.64
CA LEU A 103 -0.60 -12.14 -13.07
C LEU A 103 -0.08 -12.28 -11.64
N ALA A 104 -0.75 -13.07 -10.79
CA ALA A 104 -0.31 -13.30 -9.41
C ALA A 104 1.07 -13.94 -9.33
N ASP A 105 1.32 -14.94 -10.17
CA ASP A 105 2.61 -15.64 -10.20
C ASP A 105 3.69 -14.77 -10.83
N MET A 106 3.37 -13.99 -11.84
CA MET A 106 4.29 -13.02 -12.45
C MET A 106 4.74 -11.98 -11.41
N ILE A 107 3.81 -11.36 -10.67
CA ILE A 107 4.14 -10.40 -9.61
C ILE A 107 5.00 -11.05 -8.52
N ASN A 108 4.60 -12.23 -8.07
CA ASN A 108 5.34 -12.95 -7.05
C ASN A 108 6.78 -13.25 -7.47
N GLU A 109 6.95 -13.73 -8.67
CA GLU A 109 8.26 -14.14 -9.20
C GLU A 109 9.17 -12.96 -9.55
N GLU A 110 8.59 -11.88 -10.08
CA GLU A 110 9.37 -10.72 -10.50
C GLU A 110 9.76 -9.82 -9.34
N TYR A 111 8.85 -9.62 -8.36
CA TYR A 111 9.05 -8.62 -7.32
C TYR A 111 9.29 -9.19 -5.93
N LEU A 112 8.74 -10.35 -5.59
CA LEU A 112 8.70 -10.81 -4.19
C LEU A 112 9.78 -11.83 -3.84
N ILE A 113 10.12 -12.74 -4.76
CA ILE A 113 11.04 -13.84 -4.48
C ILE A 113 12.32 -13.81 -5.32
N ASP A 114 13.39 -14.31 -4.74
CA ASP A 114 14.65 -14.59 -5.43
C ASP A 114 14.62 -16.04 -5.95
N LYS A 115 14.44 -16.20 -7.25
CA LYS A 115 14.33 -17.50 -7.91
C LYS A 115 15.64 -18.31 -7.93
N TRP A 116 16.77 -17.65 -7.79
CA TRP A 116 18.07 -18.26 -8.02
C TRP A 116 18.61 -19.02 -6.82
N HIS A 117 18.10 -18.76 -5.63
CA HIS A 117 18.44 -19.50 -4.42
C HIS A 117 17.52 -20.72 -4.26
N LYS A 118 17.82 -21.81 -5.00
CA LYS A 118 16.99 -23.04 -5.09
C LYS A 118 16.72 -23.76 -3.77
N SER A 119 17.52 -23.55 -2.74
CA SER A 119 17.39 -24.27 -1.47
C SER A 119 16.36 -23.68 -0.50
N GLU A 120 16.09 -22.39 -0.62
CA GLU A 120 15.10 -21.67 0.17
C GLU A 120 14.56 -20.54 -0.69
N ARG A 121 13.24 -20.45 -0.88
CA ARG A 121 12.60 -19.30 -1.50
C ARG A 121 12.86 -18.07 -0.63
N LYS A 122 13.84 -17.26 -0.97
CA LYS A 122 14.19 -16.07 -0.21
C LYS A 122 13.39 -14.89 -0.73
N LEU A 123 12.72 -14.20 0.18
CA LEU A 123 12.09 -12.94 -0.14
C LEU A 123 13.15 -11.91 -0.52
N LYS A 124 12.86 -11.09 -1.52
CA LYS A 124 13.76 -10.02 -1.98
C LYS A 124 13.93 -8.91 -0.95
N LEU A 125 12.94 -8.69 -0.08
CA LEU A 125 13.04 -7.78 1.03
C LEU A 125 13.44 -8.54 2.30
N LYS A 126 14.59 -8.17 2.88
CA LYS A 126 15.04 -8.65 4.18
C LYS A 126 14.86 -7.52 5.19
N LEU A 127 14.00 -7.75 6.15
CA LEU A 127 13.70 -6.84 7.25
C LEU A 127 14.57 -7.15 8.49
N ILE A 128 14.46 -6.32 9.52
CA ILE A 128 15.00 -6.64 10.83
C ILE A 128 14.22 -7.81 11.46
N LYS A 129 14.79 -8.45 12.48
CA LYS A 129 14.38 -9.77 12.94
C LYS A 129 12.88 -9.94 13.22
N ASP A 130 12.28 -9.00 13.96
CA ASP A 130 10.87 -9.11 14.37
C ASP A 130 9.92 -8.84 13.19
N ASP A 131 10.20 -7.81 12.40
CA ASP A 131 9.46 -7.50 11.18
C ASP A 131 9.62 -8.58 10.12
N GLN A 132 10.80 -9.25 10.06
CA GLN A 132 11.04 -10.34 9.13
C GLN A 132 10.13 -11.53 9.38
N ALA A 133 9.96 -11.92 10.64
CA ALA A 133 9.10 -13.03 11.01
C ALA A 133 7.63 -12.75 10.65
N ALA A 134 7.15 -11.53 10.90
CA ALA A 134 5.81 -11.09 10.52
C ALA A 134 5.63 -11.08 8.99
N PHE A 135 6.62 -10.58 8.24
CA PHE A 135 6.58 -10.51 6.80
C PHE A 135 6.56 -11.91 6.14
N GLU A 136 7.37 -12.84 6.66
CA GLU A 136 7.38 -14.24 6.21
C GLU A 136 6.06 -14.95 6.48
N ALA A 137 5.44 -14.68 7.63
CA ALA A 137 4.13 -15.23 7.98
C ALA A 137 3.03 -14.72 7.04
N ILE A 138 3.05 -13.42 6.72
CA ILE A 138 2.12 -12.84 5.74
C ILE A 138 2.32 -13.49 4.35
N TYR A 139 3.57 -13.67 3.94
CA TYR A 139 3.89 -14.29 2.67
C TYR A 139 3.42 -15.76 2.58
N SER A 140 3.56 -16.52 3.67
CA SER A 140 3.16 -17.93 3.72
C SER A 140 1.65 -18.15 3.95
N ALA A 141 0.86 -17.09 4.06
CA ALA A 141 -0.55 -17.12 4.46
C ALA A 141 -0.80 -17.66 5.88
N ASP A 142 0.25 -17.81 6.69
CA ASP A 142 0.16 -18.17 8.12
C ASP A 142 -0.07 -16.94 9.02
N ALA A 143 -0.54 -15.84 8.44
CA ALA A 143 -0.70 -14.55 9.11
C ALA A 143 -1.59 -14.62 10.36
N GLU A 144 -2.59 -15.51 10.38
CA GLU A 144 -3.49 -15.66 11.53
C GLU A 144 -2.75 -16.01 12.81
N LYS A 145 -1.63 -16.74 12.73
CA LYS A 145 -0.80 -17.07 13.89
C LYS A 145 -0.05 -15.88 14.48
N PHE A 146 0.22 -14.86 13.65
CA PHE A 146 0.95 -13.65 14.05
C PHE A 146 0.04 -12.51 14.52
N ILE A 147 -1.24 -12.54 14.17
CA ILE A 147 -2.22 -11.49 14.50
C ILE A 147 -2.37 -11.31 16.01
N GLN A 148 -2.17 -12.38 16.78
CA GLN A 148 -2.33 -12.33 18.24
C GLN A 148 -1.17 -11.63 18.97
N ASP A 149 0.03 -11.57 18.37
CA ASP A 149 1.25 -11.16 19.09
C ASP A 149 1.95 -9.91 18.52
N SER A 150 1.58 -9.37 17.36
CA SER A 150 2.30 -8.25 16.76
C SER A 150 1.46 -7.03 16.41
N ASN A 151 1.93 -5.85 16.84
CA ASN A 151 1.31 -4.55 16.51
C ASN A 151 1.27 -4.24 15.00
N VAL A 152 2.10 -4.87 14.18
CA VAL A 152 2.23 -4.63 12.74
C VAL A 152 1.05 -5.20 11.98
N THR A 153 0.63 -6.41 12.33
CA THR A 153 -0.43 -7.14 11.63
C THR A 153 -1.82 -6.57 11.93
N GLN A 154 -2.05 -6.11 13.16
CA GLN A 154 -3.33 -5.52 13.57
C GLN A 154 -3.67 -4.23 12.81
N ASN A 155 -2.66 -3.48 12.36
CA ASN A 155 -2.87 -2.20 11.71
C ASN A 155 -3.08 -2.29 10.19
N LEU A 156 -2.53 -3.31 9.52
CA LEU A 156 -2.53 -3.41 8.05
C LEU A 156 -3.63 -4.30 7.47
N PHE A 157 -4.04 -5.37 8.17
CA PHE A 157 -4.86 -6.42 7.55
C PHE A 157 -6.23 -6.66 8.18
N LEU A 158 -6.57 -6.07 9.33
CA LEU A 158 -7.78 -6.39 10.09
C LEU A 158 -8.84 -5.29 10.10
N ARG A 159 -9.07 -4.56 9.02
CA ARG A 159 -10.34 -3.84 8.91
C ARG A 159 -11.31 -4.66 8.05
N PRO A 160 -12.44 -5.12 8.63
CA PRO A 160 -13.53 -5.64 7.83
C PRO A 160 -13.97 -4.56 6.83
N ASN A 161 -14.20 -5.01 5.62
CA ASN A 161 -14.66 -4.24 4.48
C ASN A 161 -15.74 -3.23 4.91
N ARG A 162 -15.45 -1.94 4.78
CA ARG A 162 -16.34 -0.84 5.18
C ARG A 162 -17.42 -0.58 4.12
N GLN A 163 -17.97 -1.62 3.51
CA GLN A 163 -19.12 -1.49 2.61
C GLN A 163 -20.47 -1.43 3.34
N ASP A 164 -20.54 -1.65 4.65
CA ASP A 164 -21.82 -1.70 5.39
C ASP A 164 -22.17 -0.41 6.11
N LYS A 165 -21.59 0.74 5.79
CA LYS A 165 -22.00 2.04 6.35
C LYS A 165 -22.20 3.14 5.31
N VAL A 166 -22.81 2.81 4.19
CA VAL A 166 -23.49 3.80 3.36
C VAL A 166 -24.98 3.52 3.53
N ASP A 167 -25.65 4.43 4.18
CA ASP A 167 -27.07 4.67 4.35
C ASP A 167 -27.60 4.56 5.78
N SER A 168 -27.26 5.59 6.55
CA SER A 168 -28.19 6.09 7.57
C SER A 168 -27.88 7.56 7.89
N ARG A 169 -27.96 8.41 6.87
CA ARG A 169 -28.15 9.85 7.11
C ARG A 169 -29.65 10.12 7.01
N PRO A 170 -30.30 10.60 8.08
CA PRO A 170 -31.70 11.01 7.99
C PRO A 170 -31.81 12.19 7.04
N ALA A 171 -32.74 12.10 6.10
CA ALA A 171 -33.07 13.14 5.15
C ALA A 171 -33.33 14.47 5.88
N ALA A 172 -32.45 15.44 5.65
CA ALA A 172 -32.65 16.79 6.14
C ALA A 172 -33.96 17.36 5.53
N ARG A 173 -34.91 17.63 6.39
CA ARG A 173 -36.16 18.32 6.09
C ARG A 173 -35.84 19.62 5.33
N ARG A 174 -36.23 19.65 4.07
CA ARG A 174 -36.31 20.91 3.29
C ARG A 174 -37.49 21.71 3.89
N HIS A 175 -37.20 22.72 4.68
CA HIS A 175 -38.12 23.77 4.96
C HIS A 175 -38.34 24.57 3.67
N ARG A 176 -39.56 24.44 3.14
CA ARG A 176 -40.12 25.41 2.18
C ARG A 176 -40.35 26.71 2.95
N ALA A 177 -39.58 27.73 2.63
CA ALA A 177 -39.99 29.10 2.89
C ALA A 177 -41.00 29.47 1.81
N SER A 178 -42.22 29.70 2.20
CA SER A 178 -43.30 30.25 1.42
C SER A 178 -43.08 31.75 1.29
N ASP A 179 -42.88 32.21 0.08
CA ASP A 179 -42.98 33.63 -0.30
C ASP A 179 -44.43 34.10 -0.12
N ASP A 180 -44.61 35.06 0.79
CA ASP A 180 -45.81 35.87 0.87
C ASP A 180 -45.39 37.34 0.71
N HIS A 181 -45.33 37.79 -0.53
CA HIS A 181 -45.28 39.22 -0.88
C HIS A 181 -46.64 39.66 -1.41
N ARG A 182 -47.48 40.11 -0.50
CA ARG A 182 -48.62 40.94 -0.85
C ARG A 182 -48.23 42.42 -0.90
N HIS A 183 -48.52 42.96 -2.07
CA HIS A 183 -48.87 44.32 -2.38
C HIS A 183 -49.27 45.20 -1.20
N GLN A 184 -48.72 46.39 -1.19
CA GLN A 184 -49.52 47.59 -0.96
C GLN A 184 -48.95 48.76 -1.71
N ALA A 185 -49.70 49.18 -2.76
CA ALA A 185 -49.63 50.48 -3.35
C ALA A 185 -50.40 51.49 -2.52
N ARG A 186 -49.91 52.70 -2.41
CA ARG A 186 -50.66 53.99 -2.30
C ARG A 186 -49.63 55.12 -2.19
N GLN A 187 -49.58 55.99 -3.22
CA GLN A 187 -50.27 57.28 -3.39
C GLN A 187 -49.71 58.38 -2.48
N GLY A 188 -49.34 59.45 -3.08
CA GLY A 188 -49.53 60.78 -2.55
C GLY A 188 -48.31 61.69 -2.62
N GLY A 189 -48.50 62.76 -3.40
CA GLY A 189 -47.73 63.99 -3.33
C GLY A 189 -46.99 64.36 -4.59
#